data_c76465a50a04c2e000729ff38e9032e8
#
_entry.id   c76465a50a04c2e000729ff38e9032e8
#
_cell.length_a   1.000
_cell.length_b   1.000
_cell.length_c   1.000
_cell.angle_alpha   90.00
_cell.angle_beta   90.00
_cell.angle_gamma   90.00
#
_symmetry.space_group_name_H-M   'P 1'
#
loop_
_entity.id
_entity.type
_entity.pdbx_description
1 polymer ?
#
loop_
_entity_poly.entity_id
_entity_poly.type
_entity_poly.pdbx_seq_one_letter_code
_entity_poly.pdbx_strand_id
1 'polypeptide(L)'
;GEITARLADRVEELESKAYELAGEEFMLGSTQQVARILFEKLELTPGRKGKTGYSTDTRVLRSIRGEHELVGVIEEWREYSKLLNTYLGPLPTLIGEDGRLHTTFNQTVAATGRLSTTSPNLQAIPIRTELGREIRSAFVAESGARLISADYSQIELRILAHVSGEPKLR
;
A
#
# COMPACT_ATOMS: atom_id res chain seq x y z
N GLY A 1 -7.56 -17.48 3.30
CA GLY A 1 -8.54 -17.43 4.39
C GLY A 1 -9.68 -16.47 4.06
N GLU A 2 -10.55 -16.25 5.01
CA GLU A 2 -11.78 -15.44 4.84
C GLU A 2 -11.52 -14.01 4.33
N ILE A 3 -10.53 -13.32 4.90
CA ILE A 3 -10.11 -11.98 4.45
C ILE A 3 -9.72 -11.99 2.97
N THR A 4 -8.96 -12.98 2.55
CA THR A 4 -8.48 -13.09 1.16
C THR A 4 -9.65 -13.24 0.18
N ALA A 5 -10.62 -14.10 0.49
CA ALA A 5 -11.81 -14.31 -0.34
C ALA A 5 -12.64 -13.02 -0.44
N ARG A 6 -12.95 -12.39 0.68
CA ARG A 6 -13.70 -11.12 0.73
C ARG A 6 -13.03 -10.00 -0.08
N LEU A 7 -11.69 -9.91 -0.03
CA LEU A 7 -10.98 -8.90 -0.81
C LEU A 7 -10.95 -9.25 -2.30
N ALA A 8 -10.84 -10.52 -2.66
CA ALA A 8 -10.88 -10.95 -4.05
C ALA A 8 -12.24 -10.61 -4.67
N ASP A 9 -13.34 -10.96 -3.99
CA ASP A 9 -14.70 -10.62 -4.42
C ASP A 9 -14.86 -9.10 -4.62
N ARG A 10 -14.30 -8.31 -3.68
CA ARG A 10 -14.37 -6.84 -3.78
C ARG A 10 -13.57 -6.29 -4.95
N VAL A 11 -12.42 -6.87 -5.27
CA VAL A 11 -11.61 -6.48 -6.46
C VAL A 11 -12.39 -6.75 -7.73
N GLU A 12 -13.06 -7.90 -7.86
CA GLU A 12 -13.88 -8.25 -9.03
C GLU A 12 -15.09 -7.32 -9.18
N GLU A 13 -15.77 -6.97 -8.08
CA GLU A 13 -16.84 -5.97 -8.08
C GLU A 13 -16.35 -4.60 -8.58
N LEU A 14 -15.20 -4.16 -8.09
CA LEU A 14 -14.62 -2.87 -8.48
C LEU A 14 -14.15 -2.86 -9.93
N GLU A 15 -13.63 -3.98 -10.44
CA GLU A 15 -13.28 -4.13 -11.87
C GLU A 15 -14.53 -4.03 -12.74
N SER A 16 -15.57 -4.77 -12.40
CA SER A 16 -16.84 -4.74 -13.14
C SER A 16 -17.44 -3.32 -13.15
N LYS A 17 -17.45 -2.66 -11.99
CA LYS A 17 -17.91 -1.27 -11.88
C LYS A 17 -17.05 -0.30 -12.68
N ALA A 18 -15.74 -0.48 -12.69
CA ALA A 18 -14.83 0.36 -13.48
C ALA A 18 -15.09 0.22 -14.98
N TYR A 19 -15.36 -0.99 -15.47
CA TYR A 19 -15.68 -1.22 -16.89
C TYR A 19 -17.02 -0.60 -17.27
N GLU A 20 -18.03 -0.71 -16.42
CA GLU A 20 -19.33 -0.06 -16.62
C GLU A 20 -19.17 1.47 -16.73
N LEU A 21 -18.45 2.08 -15.79
CA LEU A 21 -18.21 3.53 -15.75
C LEU A 21 -17.35 4.03 -16.90
N ALA A 22 -16.40 3.23 -17.38
CA ALA A 22 -15.56 3.54 -18.52
C ALA A 22 -16.25 3.26 -19.87
N GLY A 23 -17.28 2.41 -19.89
CA GLY A 23 -17.95 1.92 -21.11
C GLY A 23 -17.08 0.97 -21.94
N GLU A 24 -16.03 0.41 -21.39
CA GLU A 24 -15.15 -0.61 -22.00
C GLU A 24 -14.30 -1.29 -20.94
N GLU A 25 -13.82 -2.50 -21.26
CA GLU A 25 -12.83 -3.21 -20.44
C GLU A 25 -11.44 -2.63 -20.66
N PHE A 26 -10.67 -2.53 -19.58
CA PHE A 26 -9.29 -2.07 -19.59
C PHE A 26 -8.52 -2.61 -18.37
N MET A 27 -7.19 -2.61 -18.43
CA MET A 27 -6.36 -3.08 -17.32
C MET A 27 -6.20 -1.98 -16.26
N LEU A 28 -6.91 -2.09 -15.12
CA LEU A 28 -6.82 -1.14 -14.00
C LEU A 28 -5.39 -1.07 -13.39
N GLY A 29 -4.63 -2.16 -13.51
CA GLY A 29 -3.21 -2.21 -13.12
C GLY A 29 -2.26 -1.47 -14.07
N SER A 30 -2.70 -1.18 -15.29
CA SER A 30 -1.89 -0.47 -16.29
C SER A 30 -2.08 1.05 -16.16
N THR A 31 -1.04 1.73 -15.68
CA THR A 31 -1.05 3.20 -15.57
C THR A 31 -1.32 3.90 -16.91
N GLN A 32 -0.87 3.31 -18.02
CA GLN A 32 -1.09 3.85 -19.37
C GLN A 32 -2.56 3.72 -19.79
N GLN A 33 -3.19 2.56 -19.58
CA GLN A 33 -4.60 2.36 -19.92
C GLN A 33 -5.50 3.22 -19.03
N VAL A 34 -5.22 3.29 -17.72
CA VAL A 34 -5.94 4.18 -16.81
C VAL A 34 -5.82 5.63 -17.25
N ALA A 35 -4.61 6.10 -17.63
CA ALA A 35 -4.42 7.47 -18.12
C ALA A 35 -5.21 7.73 -19.41
N ARG A 36 -5.25 6.77 -20.35
CA ARG A 36 -6.05 6.87 -21.57
C ARG A 36 -7.55 7.01 -21.24
N ILE A 37 -8.06 6.17 -20.37
CA ILE A 37 -9.48 6.23 -19.98
C ILE A 37 -9.79 7.56 -19.31
N LEU A 38 -9.02 7.97 -18.30
CA LEU A 38 -9.33 9.17 -17.52
C LEU A 38 -9.16 10.47 -18.33
N PHE A 39 -8.06 10.59 -19.07
CA PHE A 39 -7.64 11.87 -19.66
C PHE A 39 -7.95 12.01 -21.15
N GLU A 40 -8.06 10.90 -21.90
CA GLU A 40 -8.35 10.95 -23.33
C GLU A 40 -9.82 10.60 -23.64
N LYS A 41 -10.39 9.60 -22.93
CA LYS A 41 -11.79 9.18 -23.17
C LYS A 41 -12.79 9.99 -22.34
N LEU A 42 -12.54 10.15 -21.05
CA LEU A 42 -13.44 10.88 -20.13
C LEU A 42 -13.07 12.37 -20.01
N GLU A 43 -11.99 12.79 -20.65
CA GLU A 43 -11.54 14.19 -20.73
C GLU A 43 -11.39 14.88 -19.34
N LEU A 44 -11.05 14.11 -18.30
CA LEU A 44 -10.83 14.66 -16.97
C LEU A 44 -9.57 15.56 -16.96
N THR A 45 -9.48 16.43 -15.97
CA THR A 45 -8.38 17.37 -15.83
C THR A 45 -7.04 16.63 -15.66
N PRO A 46 -6.13 16.66 -16.66
CA PRO A 46 -4.89 15.93 -16.55
C PRO A 46 -3.92 16.61 -15.61
N GLY A 47 -3.23 15.81 -14.81
CA GLY A 47 -2.10 16.28 -14.03
C GLY A 47 -0.82 16.45 -14.85
N ARG A 48 0.33 16.28 -14.18
CA ARG A 48 1.64 16.40 -14.82
C ARG A 48 1.86 15.31 -15.88
N LYS A 49 2.28 15.70 -17.07
CA LYS A 49 2.71 14.79 -18.13
C LYS A 49 4.18 14.41 -17.93
N GLY A 50 4.45 13.12 -17.79
CA GLY A 50 5.79 12.55 -17.75
C GLY A 50 6.26 12.10 -19.14
N LYS A 51 7.42 11.44 -19.20
CA LYS A 51 7.97 10.89 -20.47
C LYS A 51 7.08 9.81 -21.10
N THR A 52 6.35 9.05 -20.28
CA THR A 52 5.51 7.91 -20.70
C THR A 52 4.01 8.21 -20.72
N GLY A 53 3.61 9.47 -20.57
CA GLY A 53 2.21 9.89 -20.53
C GLY A 53 1.84 10.65 -19.26
N TYR A 54 0.53 10.81 -19.04
CA TYR A 54 0.01 11.46 -17.84
C TYR A 54 0.15 10.56 -16.62
N SER A 55 0.56 11.15 -15.48
CA SER A 55 0.63 10.43 -14.22
C SER A 55 -0.77 10.10 -13.72
N THR A 56 -0.93 8.88 -13.20
CA THR A 56 -2.13 8.45 -12.45
C THR A 56 -1.76 8.09 -11.02
N ASP A 57 -0.78 8.79 -10.44
CA ASP A 57 -0.39 8.58 -9.06
C ASP A 57 -1.49 9.02 -8.09
N THR A 58 -1.37 8.63 -6.82
CA THR A 58 -2.38 8.91 -5.79
C THR A 58 -2.67 10.41 -5.63
N ARG A 59 -1.69 11.30 -5.86
CA ARG A 59 -1.90 12.75 -5.74
C ARG A 59 -2.74 13.27 -6.87
N VAL A 60 -2.46 12.81 -8.10
CA VAL A 60 -3.25 13.17 -9.28
C VAL A 60 -4.68 12.66 -9.14
N LEU A 61 -4.87 11.38 -8.81
CA LEU A 61 -6.23 10.80 -8.64
C LEU A 61 -7.02 11.56 -7.57
N ARG A 62 -6.40 11.88 -6.42
CA ARG A 62 -7.06 12.67 -5.38
C ARG A 62 -7.48 14.07 -5.83
N SER A 63 -6.70 14.72 -6.70
CA SER A 63 -7.03 16.05 -7.19
C SER A 63 -8.25 16.09 -8.13
N ILE A 64 -8.54 14.98 -8.81
CA ILE A 64 -9.66 14.84 -9.75
C ILE A 64 -10.79 13.93 -9.23
N ARG A 65 -10.75 13.52 -7.96
CA ARG A 65 -11.72 12.59 -7.37
C ARG A 65 -13.16 13.05 -7.50
N GLY A 66 -13.41 14.35 -7.50
CA GLY A 66 -14.73 14.94 -7.64
C GLY A 66 -15.24 15.05 -9.09
N GLU A 67 -14.39 14.81 -10.08
CA GLU A 67 -14.74 14.99 -11.48
C GLU A 67 -15.52 13.80 -12.06
N HIS A 68 -15.20 12.57 -11.61
CA HIS A 68 -15.87 11.36 -12.08
C HIS A 68 -15.78 10.22 -11.07
N GLU A 69 -16.88 9.43 -10.94
CA GLU A 69 -16.96 8.31 -9.99
C GLU A 69 -15.86 7.25 -10.21
N LEU A 70 -15.47 7.00 -11.45
CA LEU A 70 -14.43 6.05 -11.82
C LEU A 70 -13.10 6.29 -11.08
N VAL A 71 -12.78 7.54 -10.77
CA VAL A 71 -11.52 7.88 -10.06
C VAL A 71 -11.51 7.24 -8.68
N GLY A 72 -12.60 7.35 -7.93
CA GLY A 72 -12.74 6.72 -6.62
C GLY A 72 -12.68 5.19 -6.69
N VAL A 73 -13.30 4.60 -7.71
CA VAL A 73 -13.26 3.15 -7.95
C VAL A 73 -11.85 2.67 -8.24
N ILE A 74 -11.07 3.40 -9.05
CA ILE A 74 -9.66 3.06 -9.32
C ILE A 74 -8.80 3.16 -8.06
N GLU A 75 -9.00 4.19 -7.23
CA GLU A 75 -8.25 4.33 -5.98
C GLU A 75 -8.53 3.16 -5.03
N GLU A 76 -9.79 2.80 -4.85
CA GLU A 76 -10.22 1.69 -4.02
C GLU A 76 -9.69 0.35 -4.57
N TRP A 77 -9.85 0.10 -5.86
CA TRP A 77 -9.31 -1.10 -6.52
C TRP A 77 -7.80 -1.25 -6.30
N ARG A 78 -7.04 -0.17 -6.44
CA ARG A 78 -5.58 -0.19 -6.21
C ARG A 78 -5.21 -0.54 -4.76
N GLU A 79 -5.96 -0.04 -3.79
CA GLU A 79 -5.75 -0.37 -2.38
C GLU A 79 -5.96 -1.86 -2.14
N TYR A 80 -7.10 -2.41 -2.56
CA TYR A 80 -7.45 -3.82 -2.37
C TYR A 80 -6.51 -4.76 -3.14
N SER A 81 -6.24 -4.47 -4.42
CA SER A 81 -5.33 -5.27 -5.24
C SER A 81 -3.91 -5.29 -4.67
N LYS A 82 -3.42 -4.16 -4.16
CA LYS A 82 -2.12 -4.11 -3.50
C LYS A 82 -2.08 -5.01 -2.26
N LEU A 83 -3.12 -4.98 -1.44
CA LEU A 83 -3.20 -5.81 -0.24
C LEU A 83 -3.24 -7.30 -0.57
N LEU A 84 -4.02 -7.68 -1.57
CA LEU A 84 -4.08 -9.05 -2.07
C LEU A 84 -2.73 -9.52 -2.61
N ASN A 85 -2.14 -8.76 -3.53
CA ASN A 85 -0.96 -9.19 -4.28
C ASN A 85 0.34 -9.09 -3.45
N THR A 86 0.39 -8.17 -2.49
CA THR A 86 1.61 -7.95 -1.70
C THR A 86 1.62 -8.75 -0.39
N TYR A 87 0.45 -8.98 0.20
CA TYR A 87 0.37 -9.59 1.52
C TYR A 87 -0.45 -10.87 1.55
N LEU A 88 -1.73 -10.83 1.22
CA LEU A 88 -2.65 -11.94 1.45
C LEU A 88 -2.40 -13.14 0.54
N GLY A 89 -1.90 -12.93 -0.67
CA GLY A 89 -1.48 -13.99 -1.57
C GLY A 89 -0.14 -14.61 -1.14
N PRO A 90 0.94 -13.81 -1.06
CA PRO A 90 2.27 -14.35 -0.82
C PRO A 90 2.53 -14.82 0.62
N LEU A 91 2.04 -14.10 1.65
CA LEU A 91 2.39 -14.41 3.04
C LEU A 91 2.05 -15.84 3.48
N PRO A 92 0.87 -16.40 3.14
CA PRO A 92 0.56 -17.78 3.52
C PRO A 92 1.52 -18.81 2.94
N THR A 93 2.09 -18.55 1.75
CA THR A 93 3.04 -19.47 1.09
C THR A 93 4.44 -19.40 1.67
N LEU A 94 4.72 -18.39 2.48
CA LEU A 94 6.01 -18.16 3.14
C LEU A 94 6.03 -18.64 4.60
N ILE A 95 4.93 -19.20 5.09
CA ILE A 95 4.88 -19.80 6.41
C ILE A 95 5.74 -21.07 6.41
N GLY A 96 6.74 -21.10 7.30
CA GLY A 96 7.62 -22.24 7.48
C GLY A 96 6.93 -23.45 8.12
N GLU A 97 7.64 -24.58 8.18
CA GLU A 97 7.15 -25.83 8.82
C GLU A 97 6.83 -25.64 10.32
N ASP A 98 7.45 -24.66 10.96
CA ASP A 98 7.20 -24.27 12.35
C ASP A 98 5.98 -23.34 12.53
N GLY A 99 5.22 -23.08 11.46
CA GLY A 99 4.06 -22.19 11.46
C GLY A 99 4.38 -20.70 11.55
N ARG A 100 5.63 -20.31 11.33
CA ARG A 100 6.10 -18.90 11.48
C ARG A 100 6.54 -18.31 10.14
N LEU A 101 6.49 -16.97 10.08
CA LEU A 101 7.09 -16.20 8.99
C LEU A 101 8.51 -15.80 9.37
N HIS A 102 9.47 -16.15 8.53
CA HIS A 102 10.89 -15.83 8.70
C HIS A 102 11.30 -14.78 7.67
N THR A 103 11.50 -13.55 8.11
CA THR A 103 12.00 -12.48 7.25
C THR A 103 13.53 -12.39 7.33
N THR A 104 14.14 -11.92 6.25
CA THR A 104 15.57 -11.60 6.24
C THR A 104 15.76 -10.13 6.64
N PHE A 105 16.56 -9.88 7.67
CA PHE A 105 16.96 -8.55 8.09
C PHE A 105 18.24 -8.12 7.38
N ASN A 106 18.20 -6.97 6.71
CA ASN A 106 19.34 -6.39 6.00
C ASN A 106 19.84 -5.17 6.76
N GLN A 107 21.10 -5.19 7.18
CA GLN A 107 21.72 -4.13 7.97
C GLN A 107 22.45 -3.08 7.13
N THR A 108 22.82 -3.40 5.89
CA THR A 108 23.73 -2.61 5.07
C THR A 108 23.14 -2.10 3.76
N VAL A 109 21.85 -2.38 3.51
CA VAL A 109 21.18 -2.04 2.22
C VAL A 109 20.70 -0.59 2.20
N ALA A 110 20.14 -0.11 3.32
CA ALA A 110 19.64 1.26 3.39
C ALA A 110 20.78 2.26 3.63
N ALA A 111 20.94 3.24 2.74
CA ALA A 111 21.95 4.30 2.88
C ALA A 111 21.80 5.14 4.18
N THR A 112 20.62 5.12 4.78
CA THR A 112 20.30 5.80 6.05
C THR A 112 20.80 5.03 7.29
N GLY A 113 21.34 3.82 7.14
CA GLY A 113 21.69 2.94 8.26
C GLY A 113 20.50 2.25 8.93
N ARG A 114 19.28 2.42 8.41
CA ARG A 114 18.09 1.72 8.94
C ARG A 114 18.10 0.26 8.51
N LEU A 115 17.56 -0.63 9.36
CA LEU A 115 17.27 -2.01 8.98
C LEU A 115 16.18 -2.04 7.91
N SER A 116 16.31 -2.95 6.96
CA SER A 116 15.23 -3.31 6.04
C SER A 116 14.94 -4.79 6.14
N THR A 117 13.74 -5.19 5.72
CA THR A 117 13.32 -6.60 5.70
C THR A 117 12.91 -7.02 4.29
N THR A 118 13.24 -8.28 3.95
CA THR A 118 12.89 -8.90 2.67
C THR A 118 12.48 -10.34 2.87
N SER A 119 11.67 -10.85 1.94
CA SER A 119 11.28 -12.26 1.85
C SER A 119 10.65 -12.86 3.13
N PRO A 120 9.57 -12.26 3.64
CA PRO A 120 8.78 -11.14 3.17
C PRO A 120 9.20 -9.78 3.76
N ASN A 121 8.79 -8.67 3.13
CA ASN A 121 8.96 -7.34 3.73
C ASN A 121 7.89 -7.08 4.81
N LEU A 122 8.17 -7.44 6.04
CA LEU A 122 7.24 -7.26 7.16
C LEU A 122 7.14 -5.81 7.66
N GLN A 123 8.08 -4.91 7.29
CA GLN A 123 8.02 -3.49 7.62
C GLN A 123 6.99 -2.71 6.81
N ALA A 124 6.57 -3.27 5.66
CA ALA A 124 5.63 -2.62 4.76
C ALA A 124 4.15 -2.98 5.05
N ILE A 125 3.87 -3.80 6.07
CA ILE A 125 2.50 -4.16 6.46
C ILE A 125 1.72 -2.89 6.81
N PRO A 126 0.56 -2.63 6.16
CA PRO A 126 -0.19 -1.40 6.39
C PRO A 126 -0.67 -1.30 7.84
N ILE A 127 -0.74 -0.08 8.36
CA ILE A 127 -1.18 0.20 9.74
C ILE A 127 -2.27 1.27 9.80
N ARG A 128 -2.37 2.12 8.76
CA ARG A 128 -3.23 3.31 8.80
C ARG A 128 -4.67 3.02 8.46
N THR A 129 -4.93 2.08 7.55
CA THR A 129 -6.28 1.71 7.12
C THR A 129 -6.87 0.65 8.05
N GLU A 130 -8.18 0.56 8.12
CA GLU A 130 -8.88 -0.47 8.89
C GLU A 130 -8.51 -1.88 8.40
N LEU A 131 -8.52 -2.05 7.09
CA LEU A 131 -8.14 -3.30 6.44
C LEU A 131 -6.67 -3.67 6.70
N GLY A 132 -5.76 -2.70 6.72
CA GLY A 132 -4.37 -2.93 7.10
C GLY A 132 -4.24 -3.40 8.55
N ARG A 133 -5.04 -2.86 9.46
CA ARG A 133 -5.10 -3.32 10.86
C ARG A 133 -5.65 -4.74 10.98
N GLU A 134 -6.66 -5.08 10.16
CA GLU A 134 -7.21 -6.43 10.09
C GLU A 134 -6.15 -7.44 9.61
N ILE A 135 -5.38 -7.11 8.58
CA ILE A 135 -4.26 -7.94 8.12
C ILE A 135 -3.20 -8.10 9.22
N ARG A 136 -2.88 -7.02 9.94
CA ARG A 136 -1.94 -7.09 11.07
C ARG A 136 -2.45 -7.98 12.21
N SER A 137 -3.74 -8.04 12.46
CA SER A 137 -4.32 -8.89 13.50
C SER A 137 -4.13 -10.39 13.25
N ALA A 138 -3.85 -10.79 12.01
CA ALA A 138 -3.50 -12.17 11.66
C ALA A 138 -2.10 -12.59 12.17
N PHE A 139 -1.24 -11.64 12.52
CA PHE A 139 0.06 -11.92 13.12
C PHE A 139 -0.11 -12.10 14.63
N VAL A 140 0.00 -13.31 15.09
CA VAL A 140 -0.22 -13.68 16.48
C VAL A 140 1.07 -14.19 17.13
N ALA A 141 1.15 -14.08 18.44
CA ALA A 141 2.22 -14.72 19.20
C ALA A 141 1.94 -16.23 19.35
N GLU A 142 3.00 -16.99 19.57
CA GLU A 142 2.90 -18.39 19.96
C GLU A 142 2.09 -18.55 21.27
N SER A 143 1.48 -19.72 21.48
CA SER A 143 0.72 -20.01 22.69
C SER A 143 1.56 -19.75 23.95
N GLY A 144 1.01 -19.00 24.88
CA GLY A 144 1.71 -18.58 26.10
C GLY A 144 2.63 -17.36 25.97
N ALA A 145 2.88 -16.88 24.73
CA ALA A 145 3.67 -15.68 24.47
C ALA A 145 2.78 -14.46 24.14
N ARG A 146 3.38 -13.28 24.10
CA ARG A 146 2.75 -12.02 23.71
C ARG A 146 3.64 -11.23 22.77
N LEU A 147 3.06 -10.55 21.78
CA LEU A 147 3.76 -9.55 21.00
C LEU A 147 3.83 -8.25 21.81
N ILE A 148 5.04 -7.71 21.94
CA ILE A 148 5.28 -6.43 22.60
C ILE A 148 5.83 -5.50 21.52
N SER A 149 5.23 -4.32 21.38
CA SER A 149 5.73 -3.25 20.52
C SER A 149 6.16 -2.07 21.40
N ALA A 150 7.41 -1.65 21.25
CA ALA A 150 7.96 -0.47 21.92
C ALA A 150 8.68 0.39 20.90
N ASP A 151 8.39 1.69 20.89
CA ASP A 151 9.00 2.66 19.98
C ASP A 151 9.30 3.97 20.70
N TYR A 152 10.43 4.56 20.36
CA TYR A 152 10.80 5.87 20.88
C TYR A 152 10.08 6.97 20.10
N SER A 153 9.27 7.77 20.79
CA SER A 153 8.61 8.91 20.18
C SER A 153 9.62 9.94 19.68
N GLN A 154 9.62 10.19 18.36
CA GLN A 154 10.41 11.25 17.69
C GLN A 154 11.91 11.19 18.02
N ILE A 155 12.49 10.00 18.13
CA ILE A 155 13.90 9.84 18.57
C ILE A 155 14.89 10.61 17.67
N GLU A 156 14.64 10.64 16.36
CA GLU A 156 15.52 11.33 15.41
C GLU A 156 15.53 12.84 15.65
N LEU A 157 14.37 13.45 15.93
CA LEU A 157 14.28 14.88 16.28
C LEU A 157 14.95 15.17 17.63
N ARG A 158 14.84 14.27 18.60
CA ARG A 158 15.50 14.41 19.90
C ARG A 158 17.02 14.34 19.78
N ILE A 159 17.52 13.41 18.97
CA ILE A 159 18.96 13.32 18.68
C ILE A 159 19.41 14.57 17.92
N LEU A 160 18.67 15.04 16.93
CA LEU A 160 18.98 16.26 16.19
C LEU A 160 19.03 17.47 17.12
N ALA A 161 18.06 17.63 18.01
CA ALA A 161 18.03 18.70 19.02
C ALA A 161 19.28 18.67 19.92
N HIS A 162 19.69 17.48 20.32
CA HIS A 162 20.87 17.28 21.16
C HIS A 162 22.16 17.65 20.42
N VAL A 163 22.34 17.12 19.19
CA VAL A 163 23.58 17.29 18.41
C VAL A 163 23.72 18.71 17.87
N SER A 164 22.62 19.32 17.38
CA SER A 164 22.65 20.66 16.80
C SER A 164 22.69 21.77 17.84
N GLY A 165 22.21 21.51 19.07
CA GLY A 165 22.03 22.52 20.10
C GLY A 165 20.96 23.57 19.78
N GLU A 166 20.16 23.39 18.71
CA GLU A 166 19.15 24.35 18.22
C GLU A 166 18.04 24.57 19.28
N PRO A 167 17.91 25.82 19.82
CA PRO A 167 16.95 26.09 20.88
C PRO A 167 15.50 25.84 20.52
N LYS A 168 15.12 25.96 19.24
CA LYS A 168 13.75 25.72 18.75
C LYS A 168 13.38 24.22 18.69
N LEU A 169 14.35 23.34 18.81
CA LEU A 169 14.15 21.88 18.81
C LEU A 169 14.13 21.31 20.25
N ARG A 170 14.43 22.10 21.24
CA ARG A 170 14.36 21.77 22.67
C ARG A 170 13.03 22.21 23.24
#